data_cb962efeb6d479e2914256a5b6649ad9
#
_entry.id   cb962efeb6d479e2914256a5b6649ad9
#
_cell.length_a   1.000
_cell.length_b   1.000
_cell.length_c   1.000
_cell.angle_alpha   90.00
_cell.angle_beta   90.00
_cell.angle_gamma   90.00
#
_symmetry.space_group_name_H-M   'P 1'
#
loop_
_entity.id
_entity.type
_entity.pdbx_description
1 polymer ?
#
loop_
_entity_poly.entity_id
_entity_poly.type
_entity_poly.pdbx_seq_one_letter_code
_entity_poly.pdbx_strand_id
1 'polypeptide(L)'
;MNYDEYNDFDELNNYGHSENRYLTYEEVEKVAASKVRGSILWMVLGLLISGITGYFSLIGLSNGTVPFLVVPVAFVLEFVAVIAFTALTYKASASVLKMIFLVYSVLTGITLSAIGAIYDPYAIIAAFTGTVVLFTVLAIYGYVTKEDLSKYRSILIVGLIALIVMGAINFFIQSDGLMW
;
A
#
# COMPACT_ATOMS: atom_id res chain seq x y z
N MET A 1 18.81 51.89 -27.86
CA MET A 1 18.67 50.51 -27.39
C MET A 1 19.45 50.40 -26.09
N ASN A 2 18.76 50.27 -24.97
CA ASN A 2 19.38 50.45 -23.64
C ASN A 2 19.98 49.07 -23.24
N TYR A 3 21.16 49.07 -22.66
CA TYR A 3 21.88 47.86 -22.24
C TYR A 3 21.12 47.04 -21.20
N ASP A 4 20.22 47.68 -20.47
CA ASP A 4 19.39 47.04 -19.43
C ASP A 4 18.25 46.18 -20.02
N GLU A 5 17.76 46.53 -21.21
CA GLU A 5 16.69 45.80 -21.91
C GLU A 5 17.20 44.48 -22.53
N TYR A 6 18.50 44.41 -22.88
CA TYR A 6 19.11 43.18 -23.43
C TYR A 6 19.35 42.14 -22.36
N ASN A 7 19.71 42.55 -21.13
CA ASN A 7 19.90 41.63 -20.01
C ASN A 7 18.57 41.00 -19.53
N ASP A 8 17.45 41.73 -19.62
CA ASP A 8 16.13 41.25 -19.20
C ASP A 8 15.60 40.14 -20.17
N PHE A 9 15.93 40.26 -21.46
CA PHE A 9 15.61 39.22 -22.44
C PHE A 9 16.43 37.93 -22.26
N ASP A 10 17.68 38.03 -21.84
CA ASP A 10 18.54 36.87 -21.56
C ASP A 10 18.13 36.17 -20.26
N GLU A 11 17.70 36.93 -19.22
CA GLU A 11 17.13 36.33 -18.01
C GLU A 11 15.79 35.62 -18.29
N LEU A 12 14.87 36.22 -19.05
CA LEU A 12 13.60 35.60 -19.43
C LEU A 12 13.80 34.33 -20.28
N ASN A 13 14.76 34.32 -21.20
CA ASN A 13 15.13 33.13 -21.95
C ASN A 13 15.73 32.03 -21.08
N ASN A 14 16.49 32.39 -20.08
CA ASN A 14 17.09 31.45 -19.13
C ASN A 14 16.04 30.83 -18.19
N TYR A 15 15.02 31.58 -17.76
CA TYR A 15 13.85 31.06 -17.05
C TYR A 15 12.99 30.14 -17.93
N GLY A 16 12.75 30.48 -19.19
CA GLY A 16 12.01 29.65 -20.16
C GLY A 16 12.73 28.34 -20.50
N HIS A 17 14.06 28.31 -20.51
CA HIS A 17 14.85 27.11 -20.75
C HIS A 17 14.93 26.17 -19.53
N SER A 18 14.73 26.67 -18.31
CA SER A 18 14.71 25.82 -17.10
C SER A 18 13.38 25.07 -16.92
N GLU A 19 12.28 25.55 -17.52
CA GLU A 19 10.95 24.94 -17.39
C GLU A 19 10.65 23.83 -18.40
N ASN A 20 11.42 23.72 -19.50
CA ASN A 20 11.29 22.71 -20.54
C ASN A 20 12.46 21.72 -20.60
N ARG A 21 13.09 21.41 -19.47
CA ARG A 21 14.09 20.34 -19.43
C ARG A 21 13.38 18.99 -19.56
N TYR A 22 13.34 18.45 -20.77
CA TYR A 22 12.92 17.09 -20.99
C TYR A 22 13.87 16.15 -20.23
N LEU A 23 13.34 15.44 -19.24
CA LEU A 23 14.10 14.44 -18.51
C LEU A 23 14.55 13.35 -19.47
N THR A 24 15.82 13.00 -19.42
CA THR A 24 16.34 11.86 -20.18
C THR A 24 15.69 10.57 -19.66
N TYR A 25 15.57 9.54 -20.52
CA TYR A 25 15.00 8.25 -20.11
C TYR A 25 15.63 7.70 -18.82
N GLU A 26 16.95 7.85 -18.66
CA GLU A 26 17.65 7.45 -17.44
C GLU A 26 17.26 8.27 -16.20
N GLU A 27 16.99 9.56 -16.35
CA GLU A 27 16.53 10.42 -15.26
C GLU A 27 15.10 10.07 -14.84
N VAL A 28 14.22 9.78 -15.81
CA VAL A 28 12.85 9.32 -15.56
C VAL A 28 12.87 7.97 -14.83
N GLU A 29 13.71 7.03 -15.27
CA GLU A 29 13.85 5.72 -14.63
C GLU A 29 14.35 5.84 -13.19
N LYS A 30 15.37 6.66 -12.93
CA LYS A 30 15.89 6.89 -11.57
C LYS A 30 14.83 7.51 -10.65
N VAL A 31 14.07 8.50 -11.14
CA VAL A 31 12.98 9.13 -10.38
C VAL A 31 11.87 8.13 -10.11
N ALA A 32 11.46 7.35 -11.12
CA ALA A 32 10.44 6.31 -10.97
C ALA A 32 10.87 5.26 -9.96
N ALA A 33 12.11 4.74 -10.06
CA ALA A 33 12.66 3.77 -9.11
C ALA A 33 12.68 4.31 -7.67
N SER A 34 13.08 5.57 -7.48
CA SER A 34 13.08 6.20 -6.16
C SER A 34 11.66 6.32 -5.57
N LYS A 35 10.68 6.69 -6.40
CA LYS A 35 9.26 6.78 -5.98
C LYS A 35 8.69 5.41 -5.60
N VAL A 36 8.99 4.39 -6.40
CA VAL A 36 8.57 3.00 -6.13
C VAL A 36 9.17 2.49 -4.81
N ARG A 37 10.46 2.73 -4.57
CA ARG A 37 11.13 2.38 -3.30
C ARG A 37 10.43 3.01 -2.10
N GLY A 38 10.13 4.31 -2.18
CA GLY A 38 9.40 4.99 -1.12
C GLY A 38 8.03 4.37 -0.86
N SER A 39 7.28 4.03 -1.90
CA SER A 39 5.97 3.37 -1.78
C SER A 39 6.06 2.00 -1.11
N ILE A 40 7.05 1.18 -1.48
CA ILE A 40 7.26 -0.14 -0.87
C ILE A 40 7.53 -0.01 0.64
N LEU A 41 8.39 0.92 1.05
CA LEU A 41 8.67 1.15 2.47
C LEU A 41 7.41 1.57 3.24
N TRP A 42 6.56 2.43 2.66
CA TRP A 42 5.28 2.80 3.26
C TRP A 42 4.33 1.61 3.35
N MET A 43 4.30 0.72 2.34
CA MET A 43 3.49 -0.51 2.39
C MET A 43 3.93 -1.45 3.52
N VAL A 44 5.25 -1.68 3.68
CA VAL A 44 5.78 -2.48 4.80
C VAL A 44 5.40 -1.85 6.14
N LEU A 45 5.56 -0.53 6.27
CA LEU A 45 5.16 0.20 7.48
C LEU A 45 3.65 0.02 7.79
N GLY A 46 2.80 0.15 6.76
CA GLY A 46 1.36 -0.07 6.91
C GLY A 46 1.02 -1.48 7.36
N LEU A 47 1.66 -2.50 6.79
CA LEU A 47 1.50 -3.89 7.23
C LEU A 47 1.90 -4.09 8.70
N LEU A 48 3.03 -3.54 9.12
CA LEU A 48 3.47 -3.63 10.52
C LEU A 48 2.47 -2.96 11.47
N ILE A 49 1.98 -1.77 11.12
CA ILE A 49 0.98 -1.05 11.90
C ILE A 49 -0.31 -1.88 11.99
N SER A 50 -0.81 -2.42 10.88
CA SER A 50 -2.00 -3.30 10.86
C SER A 50 -1.81 -4.53 11.75
N GLY A 51 -0.66 -5.18 11.67
CA GLY A 51 -0.36 -6.36 12.49
C GLY A 51 -0.33 -6.06 13.97
N ILE A 52 0.37 -4.98 14.37
CA ILE A 52 0.46 -4.54 15.76
C ILE A 52 -0.93 -4.15 16.28
N THR A 53 -1.67 -3.35 15.52
CA THR A 53 -3.02 -2.90 15.91
C THR A 53 -3.97 -4.09 15.99
N GLY A 54 -3.90 -5.03 15.03
CA GLY A 54 -4.72 -6.24 15.03
C GLY A 54 -4.46 -7.11 16.24
N TYR A 55 -3.20 -7.30 16.61
CA TYR A 55 -2.82 -8.06 17.78
C TYR A 55 -3.37 -7.45 19.09
N PHE A 56 -3.16 -6.15 19.30
CA PHE A 56 -3.68 -5.46 20.48
C PHE A 56 -5.21 -5.41 20.51
N SER A 57 -5.86 -5.22 19.37
CA SER A 57 -7.32 -5.25 19.25
C SER A 57 -7.89 -6.63 19.57
N LEU A 58 -7.22 -7.70 19.13
CA LEU A 58 -7.61 -9.07 19.44
C LEU A 58 -7.56 -9.34 20.95
N ILE A 59 -6.48 -8.93 21.63
CA ILE A 59 -6.38 -9.02 23.09
C ILE A 59 -7.47 -8.20 23.77
N GLY A 60 -7.73 -6.98 23.29
CA GLY A 60 -8.78 -6.13 23.83
C GLY A 60 -10.19 -6.73 23.68
N LEU A 61 -10.49 -7.36 22.54
CA LEU A 61 -11.73 -8.08 22.30
C LEU A 61 -11.87 -9.31 23.20
N SER A 62 -10.80 -10.12 23.33
CA SER A 62 -10.82 -11.32 24.16
C SER A 62 -10.97 -11.02 25.66
N ASN A 63 -10.41 -9.91 26.13
CA ASN A 63 -10.52 -9.45 27.51
C ASN A 63 -11.79 -8.64 27.80
N GLY A 64 -12.63 -8.38 26.78
CA GLY A 64 -13.84 -7.57 26.90
C GLY A 64 -13.60 -6.06 27.13
N THR A 65 -12.34 -5.59 27.03
CA THR A 65 -12.00 -4.17 27.14
C THR A 65 -12.38 -3.37 25.92
N VAL A 66 -12.41 -4.01 24.74
CA VAL A 66 -12.86 -3.42 23.48
C VAL A 66 -14.22 -4.01 23.11
N PRO A 67 -15.28 -3.19 22.97
CA PRO A 67 -16.58 -3.69 22.54
C PRO A 67 -16.51 -4.23 21.10
N PHE A 68 -17.18 -5.36 20.84
CA PHE A 68 -17.22 -5.95 19.50
C PHE A 68 -17.77 -4.99 18.42
N LEU A 69 -18.60 -4.02 18.83
CA LEU A 69 -19.14 -2.98 17.93
C LEU A 69 -18.07 -2.13 17.26
N VAL A 70 -16.87 -2.06 17.83
CA VAL A 70 -15.73 -1.33 17.24
C VAL A 70 -15.32 -1.91 15.88
N VAL A 71 -15.46 -3.23 15.69
CA VAL A 71 -15.08 -3.91 14.44
C VAL A 71 -15.93 -3.48 13.25
N PRO A 72 -17.27 -3.57 13.26
CA PRO A 72 -18.08 -3.12 12.12
C PRO A 72 -17.97 -1.61 11.88
N VAL A 73 -17.76 -0.81 12.92
CA VAL A 73 -17.49 0.62 12.76
C VAL A 73 -16.16 0.86 12.07
N ALA A 74 -15.09 0.16 12.47
CA ALA A 74 -13.79 0.23 11.82
C ALA A 74 -13.87 -0.19 10.34
N PHE A 75 -14.62 -1.26 10.03
CA PHE A 75 -14.84 -1.72 8.67
C PHE A 75 -15.50 -0.65 7.77
N VAL A 76 -16.54 0.03 8.27
CA VAL A 76 -17.19 1.13 7.53
C VAL A 76 -16.22 2.29 7.33
N LEU A 77 -15.47 2.67 8.37
CA LEU A 77 -14.48 3.75 8.28
C LEU A 77 -13.32 3.41 7.34
N GLU A 78 -12.97 2.14 7.22
CA GLU A 78 -11.96 1.65 6.25
C GLU A 78 -12.41 1.93 4.81
N PHE A 79 -13.66 1.65 4.45
CA PHE A 79 -14.22 2.01 3.15
C PHE A 79 -14.21 3.53 2.92
N VAL A 80 -14.59 4.31 3.92
CA VAL A 80 -14.53 5.78 3.82
C VAL A 80 -13.10 6.25 3.60
N ALA A 81 -12.12 5.65 4.29
CA ALA A 81 -10.71 6.00 4.12
C ALA A 81 -10.20 5.67 2.71
N VAL A 82 -10.59 4.53 2.12
CA VAL A 82 -10.25 4.16 0.73
C VAL A 82 -10.85 5.14 -0.27
N ILE A 83 -12.13 5.49 -0.11
CA ILE A 83 -12.80 6.46 -0.98
C ILE A 83 -12.13 7.84 -0.85
N ALA A 84 -11.85 8.28 0.37
CA ALA A 84 -11.17 9.55 0.62
C ALA A 84 -9.75 9.56 0.03
N PHE A 85 -9.00 8.48 0.19
CA PHE A 85 -7.66 8.32 -0.41
C PHE A 85 -7.73 8.46 -1.93
N THR A 86 -8.65 7.74 -2.57
CA THR A 86 -8.83 7.78 -4.03
C THR A 86 -9.24 9.16 -4.53
N ALA A 87 -10.21 9.79 -3.87
CA ALA A 87 -10.71 11.11 -4.24
C ALA A 87 -9.67 12.23 -4.06
N LEU A 88 -8.79 12.07 -3.06
CA LEU A 88 -7.77 13.06 -2.70
C LEU A 88 -6.41 12.83 -3.40
N THR A 89 -6.21 11.70 -4.08
CA THR A 89 -4.93 11.33 -4.71
C THR A 89 -4.38 12.43 -5.63
N TYR A 90 -5.25 13.14 -6.36
CA TYR A 90 -4.85 14.20 -7.28
C TYR A 90 -4.97 15.62 -6.72
N LYS A 91 -5.54 15.78 -5.52
CA LYS A 91 -5.86 17.11 -4.96
C LYS A 91 -5.09 17.42 -3.67
N ALA A 92 -4.73 16.40 -2.91
CA ALA A 92 -4.11 16.56 -1.61
C ALA A 92 -2.58 16.47 -1.68
N SER A 93 -1.92 17.05 -0.67
CA SER A 93 -0.48 16.91 -0.48
C SER A 93 -0.11 15.47 -0.12
N ALA A 94 1.14 15.08 -0.41
CA ALA A 94 1.66 13.76 -0.07
C ALA A 94 1.55 13.45 1.45
N SER A 95 1.67 14.47 2.30
CA SER A 95 1.54 14.31 3.76
C SER A 95 0.13 13.90 4.17
N VAL A 96 -0.90 14.49 3.56
CA VAL A 96 -2.31 14.14 3.82
C VAL A 96 -2.58 12.70 3.39
N LEU A 97 -2.10 12.29 2.21
CA LEU A 97 -2.28 10.92 1.72
C LEU A 97 -1.59 9.89 2.64
N LYS A 98 -0.39 10.21 3.14
CA LYS A 98 0.31 9.37 4.11
C LYS A 98 -0.47 9.24 5.42
N MET A 99 -1.07 10.31 5.91
CA MET A 99 -1.92 10.27 7.12
C MET A 99 -3.16 9.41 6.92
N ILE A 100 -3.86 9.55 5.80
CA ILE A 100 -5.02 8.71 5.47
C ILE A 100 -4.60 7.24 5.39
N PHE A 101 -3.45 6.95 4.77
CA PHE A 101 -2.91 5.59 4.69
C PHE A 101 -2.59 5.00 6.07
N LEU A 102 -2.01 5.78 7.00
CA LEU A 102 -1.76 5.32 8.37
C LEU A 102 -3.07 5.03 9.12
N VAL A 103 -4.06 5.91 9.00
CA VAL A 103 -5.39 5.69 9.60
C VAL A 103 -6.03 4.43 9.02
N TYR A 104 -5.99 4.25 7.71
CA TYR A 104 -6.45 3.04 7.03
C TYR A 104 -5.75 1.79 7.59
N SER A 105 -4.41 1.82 7.76
CA SER A 105 -3.65 0.69 8.29
C SER A 105 -4.06 0.30 9.72
N VAL A 106 -4.38 1.29 10.56
CA VAL A 106 -4.92 1.05 11.92
C VAL A 106 -6.30 0.41 11.85
N LEU A 107 -7.20 0.95 11.02
CA LEU A 107 -8.56 0.42 10.85
C LEU A 107 -8.52 -1.02 10.32
N THR A 108 -7.69 -1.30 9.32
CA THR A 108 -7.46 -2.66 8.81
C THR A 108 -7.01 -3.62 9.92
N GLY A 109 -6.11 -3.19 10.81
CA GLY A 109 -5.71 -3.98 11.96
C GLY A 109 -6.89 -4.33 12.88
N ILE A 110 -7.74 -3.34 13.20
CA ILE A 110 -8.95 -3.57 14.01
C ILE A 110 -9.89 -4.56 13.31
N THR A 111 -10.11 -4.42 12.02
CA THR A 111 -10.97 -5.32 11.22
C THR A 111 -10.40 -6.75 11.19
N LEU A 112 -9.09 -6.89 11.01
CA LEU A 112 -8.40 -8.19 11.04
C LEU A 112 -8.51 -8.89 12.41
N SER A 113 -8.63 -8.14 13.51
CA SER A 113 -8.81 -8.74 14.85
C SER A 113 -10.09 -9.57 14.97
N ALA A 114 -11.15 -9.25 14.20
CA ALA A 114 -12.36 -10.07 14.17
C ALA A 114 -12.11 -11.44 13.54
N ILE A 115 -11.25 -11.51 12.52
CA ILE A 115 -10.83 -12.78 11.92
C ILE A 115 -10.05 -13.58 12.96
N GLY A 116 -9.16 -12.93 13.71
CA GLY A 116 -8.41 -13.53 14.81
C GLY A 116 -9.27 -14.03 15.97
N ALA A 117 -10.47 -13.48 16.15
CA ALA A 117 -11.42 -13.96 17.16
C ALA A 117 -12.20 -15.22 16.71
N ILE A 118 -12.30 -15.47 15.41
CA ILE A 118 -13.05 -16.60 14.83
C ILE A 118 -12.11 -17.78 14.51
N TYR A 119 -10.92 -17.49 14.01
CA TYR A 119 -9.92 -18.50 13.66
C TYR A 119 -8.86 -18.65 14.73
N ASP A 120 -8.05 -19.71 14.64
CA ASP A 120 -6.92 -19.90 15.55
C ASP A 120 -5.94 -18.70 15.46
N PRO A 121 -5.72 -17.95 16.55
CA PRO A 121 -4.83 -16.79 16.56
C PRO A 121 -3.40 -17.11 16.14
N TYR A 122 -2.91 -18.31 16.45
CA TYR A 122 -1.56 -18.74 16.07
C TYR A 122 -1.42 -18.91 14.56
N ALA A 123 -2.43 -19.50 13.91
CA ALA A 123 -2.46 -19.63 12.46
C ALA A 123 -2.45 -18.27 11.75
N ILE A 124 -3.21 -17.31 12.29
CA ILE A 124 -3.28 -15.95 11.73
C ILE A 124 -1.94 -15.22 11.91
N ILE A 125 -1.34 -15.28 13.10
CA ILE A 125 -0.03 -14.67 13.37
C ILE A 125 1.03 -15.29 12.45
N ALA A 126 1.03 -16.60 12.27
CA ALA A 126 1.96 -17.29 11.38
C ALA A 126 1.77 -16.87 9.91
N ALA A 127 0.52 -16.84 9.42
CA ALA A 127 0.20 -16.40 8.06
C ALA A 127 0.59 -14.93 7.83
N PHE A 128 0.27 -14.04 8.78
CA PHE A 128 0.62 -12.64 8.71
C PHE A 128 2.14 -12.43 8.70
N THR A 129 2.85 -13.07 9.64
CA THR A 129 4.32 -13.01 9.70
C THR A 129 4.96 -13.54 8.42
N GLY A 130 4.48 -14.68 7.92
CA GLY A 130 4.94 -15.25 6.65
C GLY A 130 4.74 -14.28 5.48
N THR A 131 3.59 -13.60 5.43
CA THR A 131 3.29 -12.59 4.41
C THR A 131 4.23 -11.39 4.50
N VAL A 132 4.47 -10.86 5.71
CA VAL A 132 5.40 -9.74 5.92
C VAL A 132 6.81 -10.11 5.51
N VAL A 133 7.29 -11.33 5.89
CA VAL A 133 8.61 -11.82 5.51
C VAL A 133 8.71 -11.98 3.99
N LEU A 134 7.74 -12.65 3.36
CA LEU A 134 7.71 -12.83 1.91
C LEU A 134 7.72 -11.48 1.18
N PHE A 135 6.86 -10.55 1.61
CA PHE A 135 6.78 -9.23 1.01
C PHE A 135 8.10 -8.46 1.15
N THR A 136 8.73 -8.52 2.33
CA THR A 136 10.01 -7.88 2.59
C THR A 136 11.12 -8.46 1.71
N VAL A 137 11.18 -9.79 1.59
CA VAL A 137 12.16 -10.47 0.71
C VAL A 137 11.96 -10.07 -0.75
N LEU A 138 10.70 -10.06 -1.24
CA LEU A 138 10.39 -9.64 -2.60
C LEU A 138 10.72 -8.16 -2.84
N ALA A 139 10.47 -7.31 -1.84
CA ALA A 139 10.81 -5.89 -1.89
C ALA A 139 12.33 -5.67 -1.98
N ILE A 140 13.11 -6.39 -1.16
CA ILE A 140 14.58 -6.36 -1.22
C ILE A 140 15.08 -6.88 -2.56
N TYR A 141 14.52 -8.00 -3.04
CA TYR A 141 14.87 -8.56 -4.34
C TYR A 141 14.60 -7.55 -5.47
N GLY A 142 13.42 -6.96 -5.51
CA GLY A 142 13.08 -5.92 -6.50
C GLY A 142 13.94 -4.65 -6.40
N TYR A 143 14.49 -4.38 -5.20
CA TYR A 143 15.42 -3.26 -5.00
C TYR A 143 16.83 -3.55 -5.54
N VAL A 144 17.31 -4.78 -5.38
CA VAL A 144 18.67 -5.17 -5.71
C VAL A 144 18.80 -5.64 -7.16
N THR A 145 17.75 -6.27 -7.71
CA THR A 145 17.79 -6.80 -9.07
C THR A 145 17.84 -5.68 -10.10
N LYS A 146 18.65 -5.90 -11.12
CA LYS A 146 18.70 -5.06 -12.33
C LYS A 146 17.91 -5.67 -13.49
N GLU A 147 17.28 -6.83 -13.26
CA GLU A 147 16.50 -7.50 -14.28
C GLU A 147 15.13 -6.84 -14.47
N ASP A 148 14.65 -6.85 -15.71
CA ASP A 148 13.28 -6.43 -16.02
C ASP A 148 12.28 -7.48 -15.52
N LEU A 149 11.60 -7.16 -14.41
CA LEU A 149 10.58 -8.01 -13.81
C LEU A 149 9.24 -7.97 -14.56
N SER A 150 9.09 -7.11 -15.56
CA SER A 150 7.86 -6.98 -16.36
C SER A 150 7.50 -8.30 -17.07
N LYS A 151 8.49 -9.13 -17.39
CA LYS A 151 8.29 -10.47 -17.97
C LYS A 151 7.46 -11.41 -17.09
N TYR A 152 7.48 -11.21 -15.76
CA TYR A 152 6.72 -12.03 -14.82
C TYR A 152 5.29 -11.51 -14.57
N ARG A 153 4.96 -10.32 -15.10
CA ARG A 153 3.66 -9.67 -14.90
C ARG A 153 2.50 -10.58 -15.29
N SER A 154 2.60 -11.27 -16.42
CA SER A 154 1.53 -12.16 -16.92
C SER A 154 1.27 -13.32 -15.97
N ILE A 155 2.34 -13.96 -15.46
CA ILE A 155 2.24 -15.07 -14.51
C ILE A 155 1.62 -14.61 -13.19
N LEU A 156 2.01 -13.42 -12.70
CA LEU A 156 1.45 -12.84 -11.47
C LEU A 156 -0.04 -12.52 -11.61
N ILE A 157 -0.46 -11.96 -12.75
CA ILE A 157 -1.87 -11.67 -13.02
C ILE A 157 -2.69 -12.96 -13.10
N VAL A 158 -2.21 -13.97 -13.80
CA VAL A 158 -2.89 -15.28 -13.90
C VAL A 158 -2.99 -15.93 -12.51
N GLY A 159 -1.91 -15.90 -11.72
CA GLY A 159 -1.91 -16.40 -10.35
C GLY A 159 -2.92 -15.68 -9.44
N LEU A 160 -2.99 -14.35 -9.56
CA LEU A 160 -3.96 -13.54 -8.81
C LEU A 160 -5.41 -13.89 -9.20
N ILE A 161 -5.69 -14.02 -10.50
CA ILE A 161 -7.03 -14.40 -10.98
C ILE A 161 -7.38 -15.80 -10.47
N ALA A 162 -6.43 -16.75 -10.51
CA ALA A 162 -6.64 -18.10 -10.00
C ALA A 162 -7.00 -18.10 -8.50
N LEU A 163 -6.31 -17.30 -7.68
CA LEU A 163 -6.61 -17.14 -6.25
C LEU A 163 -8.02 -16.55 -6.01
N ILE A 164 -8.41 -15.54 -6.79
CA ILE A 164 -9.75 -14.95 -6.70
C ILE A 164 -10.83 -15.99 -7.06
N VAL A 165 -10.63 -16.72 -8.15
CA VAL A 165 -11.56 -17.77 -8.59
C VAL A 165 -11.67 -18.88 -7.54
N MET A 166 -10.54 -19.35 -6.99
CA MET A 166 -10.54 -20.36 -5.94
C MET A 166 -11.26 -19.89 -4.68
N GLY A 167 -11.03 -18.62 -4.27
CA GLY A 167 -11.73 -18.00 -3.13
C GLY A 167 -13.25 -17.92 -3.38
N ALA A 168 -13.67 -17.53 -4.58
CA ALA A 168 -15.08 -17.49 -4.96
C ALA A 168 -15.70 -18.90 -4.96
N ILE A 169 -15.03 -19.89 -5.52
CA ILE A 169 -15.46 -21.29 -5.52
C ILE A 169 -15.63 -21.78 -4.08
N ASN A 170 -14.64 -21.54 -3.21
CA ASN A 170 -14.70 -21.92 -1.80
C ASN A 170 -15.90 -21.28 -1.09
N PHE A 171 -16.14 -19.99 -1.32
CA PHE A 171 -17.29 -19.27 -0.75
C PHE A 171 -18.63 -19.88 -1.14
N PHE A 172 -18.81 -20.30 -2.42
CA PHE A 172 -20.07 -20.86 -2.90
C PHE A 172 -20.26 -22.34 -2.52
N ILE A 173 -19.20 -23.13 -2.49
CA ILE A 173 -19.30 -24.56 -2.23
C ILE A 173 -19.38 -24.87 -0.73
N GLN A 174 -18.84 -23.96 0.14
CA GLN A 174 -18.78 -24.16 1.61
C GLN A 174 -18.31 -25.57 2.00
N SER A 175 -17.36 -26.11 1.26
CA SER A 175 -16.87 -27.46 1.47
C SER A 175 -15.72 -27.45 2.47
N ASP A 176 -15.85 -28.26 3.53
CA ASP A 176 -14.80 -28.43 4.55
C ASP A 176 -13.44 -28.85 3.96
N GLY A 177 -13.44 -29.47 2.78
CA GLY A 177 -12.23 -29.88 2.06
C GLY A 177 -11.46 -28.77 1.35
N LEU A 178 -12.05 -27.57 1.21
CA LEU A 178 -11.44 -26.40 0.58
C LEU A 178 -11.08 -25.29 1.58
N MET A 179 -11.26 -25.53 2.87
CA MET A 179 -10.91 -24.59 3.95
C MET A 179 -9.41 -24.59 4.33
N TRP A 180 -8.57 -25.16 3.46
CA TRP A 180 -7.10 -25.20 3.67
C TRP A 180 -6.36 -24.16 2.86
#